data_0fc2d956acc7d274a04610141aa28685
#
_entry.id   0fc2d956acc7d274a04610141aa28685
#
_cell.length_a   1.000
_cell.length_b   1.000
_cell.length_c   1.000
_cell.angle_alpha   90.00
_cell.angle_beta   90.00
_cell.angle_gamma   90.00
#
_symmetry.space_group_name_H-M   'P 1'
#
loop_
_entity.id
_entity.type
_entity.pdbx_description
1 polymer ?
#
loop_
_entity_poly.entity_id
_entity_poly.type
_entity_poly.pdbx_seq_one_letter_code
_entity_poly.pdbx_strand_id
1 'polypeptide(L)'
;MMSMTSLAATPEFARSAEEWAHLRDNALEWYEIEDLVHEYNAAVLKNREEMDKDERRSMDAAEVAEYLVDEANDLDVLADSAESAMVAATYRMQADSLRSQADSNVTDFQIIRLNYEVIEKNTFRTVQNLFLKYYSALASKTGAEANAAYLERAYGSAVNRKNVGMATELDVLTAQEALESARAALITAESDIQTSRTSLQVLCGWAYDSQAEIGPVPDTDPAVIAAIPYDTDLAAAQAASYTLRIDEIKLQNARKDYPGLVEQYEKQLSDDTETFKVSFRAAYDALVNAGLAYQNAVADHALKVQDMAATDRRFQLGLISAVEYEGAKNELVQLETAERTSYIGLVSAKAAYDAAVRGIL
;
A
#
# COMPACT_ATOMS: atom_id res chain seq x y z
N MET A 1 9.19 1.50 -29.42
CA MET A 1 7.82 1.00 -29.33
C MET A 1 7.88 -0.51 -29.46
N MET A 2 7.94 -1.22 -28.34
CA MET A 2 7.73 -2.66 -28.35
C MET A 2 6.22 -2.89 -28.33
N SER A 3 5.69 -3.51 -29.37
CA SER A 3 4.31 -3.96 -29.43
C SER A 3 4.14 -5.04 -28.39
N MET A 4 3.54 -4.70 -27.25
CA MET A 4 3.04 -5.72 -26.33
C MET A 4 1.86 -6.40 -27.01
N THR A 5 2.05 -7.60 -27.49
CA THR A 5 0.95 -8.49 -27.89
C THR A 5 0.26 -8.95 -26.61
N SER A 6 -0.71 -8.18 -26.14
CA SER A 6 -1.58 -8.54 -25.04
C SER A 6 -2.53 -9.64 -25.50
N LEU A 7 -2.28 -10.87 -25.06
CA LEU A 7 -3.15 -12.03 -25.36
C LEU A 7 -4.44 -12.06 -24.51
N ALA A 8 -4.54 -11.20 -23.46
CA ALA A 8 -5.69 -11.17 -22.56
C ALA A 8 -6.18 -9.75 -22.24
N ALA A 9 -5.84 -8.75 -23.06
CA ALA A 9 -6.32 -7.38 -22.86
C ALA A 9 -7.82 -7.28 -23.10
N THR A 10 -8.46 -6.39 -22.35
CA THR A 10 -9.86 -6.02 -22.56
C THR A 10 -10.03 -5.47 -23.97
N PRO A 11 -11.12 -5.85 -24.69
CA PRO A 11 -11.36 -5.34 -26.05
C PRO A 11 -11.40 -3.80 -26.09
N GLU A 12 -10.84 -3.22 -27.15
CA GLU A 12 -10.78 -1.75 -27.32
C GLU A 12 -12.13 -1.03 -27.16
N PHE A 13 -13.23 -1.69 -27.55
CA PHE A 13 -14.58 -1.15 -27.43
C PHE A 13 -15.15 -1.16 -26.00
N ALA A 14 -14.50 -1.83 -25.05
CA ALA A 14 -14.98 -1.93 -23.67
C ALA A 14 -14.78 -0.63 -22.89
N ARG A 15 -13.90 0.25 -23.36
CA ARG A 15 -13.64 1.57 -22.81
C ARG A 15 -13.71 2.64 -23.90
N SER A 16 -13.95 3.87 -23.50
CA SER A 16 -13.89 5.01 -24.41
C SER A 16 -12.46 5.28 -24.89
N ALA A 17 -12.32 6.02 -26.00
CA ALA A 17 -11.02 6.41 -26.51
C ALA A 17 -10.26 7.33 -25.53
N GLU A 18 -10.99 8.11 -24.72
CA GLU A 18 -10.43 8.98 -23.68
C GLU A 18 -9.87 8.17 -22.52
N GLU A 19 -10.61 7.19 -22.00
CA GLU A 19 -10.13 6.27 -20.96
C GLU A 19 -8.87 5.50 -21.43
N TRP A 20 -8.85 5.00 -22.67
CA TRP A 20 -7.65 4.36 -23.21
C TRP A 20 -6.47 5.32 -23.36
N ALA A 21 -6.72 6.61 -23.67
CA ALA A 21 -5.66 7.59 -23.77
C ALA A 21 -5.00 7.86 -22.40
N HIS A 22 -5.79 7.95 -21.33
CA HIS A 22 -5.29 8.08 -19.96
C HIS A 22 -4.47 6.84 -19.54
N LEU A 23 -5.00 5.63 -19.72
CA LEU A 23 -4.27 4.41 -19.35
C LEU A 23 -2.97 4.17 -20.15
N ARG A 24 -2.78 4.88 -21.27
CA ARG A 24 -1.62 4.73 -22.16
C ARG A 24 -0.72 5.97 -22.20
N ASP A 25 -1.03 6.97 -21.43
CA ASP A 25 -0.14 8.10 -21.25
C ASP A 25 1.07 7.74 -20.37
N ASN A 26 1.91 8.69 -20.05
CA ASN A 26 3.10 8.44 -19.25
C ASN A 26 2.92 8.93 -17.80
N ALA A 27 1.69 8.85 -17.27
CA ALA A 27 1.35 9.21 -15.90
C ALA A 27 0.70 8.02 -15.19
N LEU A 28 0.88 7.94 -13.87
CA LEU A 28 0.21 7.00 -12.99
C LEU A 28 -0.61 7.79 -11.99
N GLU A 29 -1.91 7.82 -12.19
CA GLU A 29 -2.82 8.49 -11.29
C GLU A 29 -3.54 7.51 -10.35
N TRP A 30 -3.91 7.99 -9.16
CA TRP A 30 -4.51 7.13 -8.13
C TRP A 30 -5.77 6.38 -8.61
N TYR A 31 -6.63 7.06 -9.33
CA TYR A 31 -7.90 6.49 -9.80
C TYR A 31 -7.74 5.51 -10.97
N GLU A 32 -6.59 5.51 -11.65
CA GLU A 32 -6.28 4.60 -12.76
C GLU A 32 -5.65 3.28 -12.30
N ILE A 33 -5.21 3.19 -11.04
CA ILE A 33 -4.47 2.02 -10.53
C ILE A 33 -5.24 0.73 -10.75
N GLU A 34 -6.57 0.73 -10.51
CA GLU A 34 -7.39 -0.47 -10.67
C GLU A 34 -7.41 -0.91 -12.13
N ASP A 35 -7.58 0.02 -13.05
CA ASP A 35 -7.61 -0.22 -14.48
C ASP A 35 -6.22 -0.60 -15.04
N LEU A 36 -5.15 0.05 -14.59
CA LEU A 36 -3.79 -0.29 -14.98
C LEU A 36 -3.41 -1.71 -14.52
N VAL A 37 -3.78 -2.08 -13.31
CA VAL A 37 -3.57 -3.45 -12.81
C VAL A 37 -4.36 -4.46 -13.64
N HIS A 38 -5.63 -4.16 -13.91
CA HIS A 38 -6.49 -5.00 -14.71
C HIS A 38 -5.95 -5.24 -16.13
N GLU A 39 -5.46 -4.19 -16.81
CA GLU A 39 -5.08 -4.24 -18.21
C GLU A 39 -3.62 -4.67 -18.44
N TYR A 40 -2.72 -4.38 -17.49
CA TYR A 40 -1.28 -4.49 -17.76
C TYR A 40 -0.49 -5.29 -16.72
N ASN A 41 -1.08 -5.66 -15.57
CA ASN A 41 -0.35 -6.46 -14.60
C ASN A 41 -0.16 -7.89 -15.11
N ALA A 42 1.10 -8.36 -15.21
CA ALA A 42 1.42 -9.65 -15.79
C ALA A 42 0.77 -10.84 -15.06
N ALA A 43 0.66 -10.79 -13.73
CA ALA A 43 0.02 -11.85 -12.96
C ALA A 43 -1.50 -11.86 -13.16
N VAL A 44 -2.13 -10.68 -13.21
CA VAL A 44 -3.58 -10.55 -13.46
C VAL A 44 -3.92 -11.03 -14.87
N LEU A 45 -3.13 -10.62 -15.87
CA LEU A 45 -3.32 -11.07 -17.26
C LEU A 45 -3.21 -12.59 -17.39
N LYS A 46 -2.19 -13.17 -16.75
CA LYS A 46 -2.01 -14.63 -16.74
C LYS A 46 -3.19 -15.32 -16.07
N ASN A 47 -3.62 -14.85 -14.90
CA ASN A 47 -4.77 -15.42 -14.20
C ASN A 47 -6.05 -15.38 -15.05
N ARG A 48 -6.30 -14.27 -15.76
CA ARG A 48 -7.47 -14.14 -16.64
C ARG A 48 -7.41 -15.11 -17.83
N GLU A 49 -6.23 -15.27 -18.43
CA GLU A 49 -6.04 -16.25 -19.50
C GLU A 49 -6.33 -17.69 -19.02
N GLU A 50 -5.91 -18.02 -17.80
CA GLU A 50 -6.16 -19.33 -17.21
C GLU A 50 -7.64 -19.49 -16.83
N MET A 51 -8.28 -18.48 -16.27
CA MET A 51 -9.74 -18.48 -16.01
C MET A 51 -10.53 -18.77 -17.29
N ASP A 52 -10.17 -18.14 -18.43
CA ASP A 52 -10.80 -18.37 -19.73
C ASP A 52 -10.59 -19.81 -20.25
N LYS A 53 -9.46 -20.44 -19.89
CA LYS A 53 -9.21 -21.85 -20.22
C LYS A 53 -10.08 -22.77 -19.37
N ASP A 54 -10.23 -22.47 -18.08
CA ASP A 54 -11.05 -23.25 -17.15
C ASP A 54 -12.53 -23.17 -17.49
N GLU A 55 -13.03 -22.03 -17.91
CA GLU A 55 -14.41 -21.88 -18.39
C GLU A 55 -14.70 -22.83 -19.56
N ARG A 56 -13.69 -23.13 -20.37
CA ARG A 56 -13.81 -24.03 -21.54
C ARG A 56 -13.58 -25.52 -21.24
N ARG A 57 -13.08 -25.81 -20.02
CA ARG A 57 -12.80 -27.18 -19.58
C ARG A 57 -13.82 -27.60 -18.54
N SER A 58 -14.34 -28.82 -18.67
CA SER A 58 -15.12 -29.43 -17.60
C SER A 58 -14.16 -30.16 -16.67
N MET A 59 -13.61 -29.43 -15.71
CA MET A 59 -12.66 -29.97 -14.72
C MET A 59 -13.42 -30.53 -13.52
N ASP A 60 -12.99 -31.70 -13.02
CA ASP A 60 -13.43 -32.19 -11.71
C ASP A 60 -12.65 -31.54 -10.56
N ALA A 61 -13.06 -31.77 -9.33
CA ALA A 61 -12.45 -31.14 -8.16
C ALA A 61 -10.96 -31.52 -7.96
N ALA A 62 -10.56 -32.72 -8.40
CA ALA A 62 -9.17 -33.17 -8.29
C ALA A 62 -8.27 -32.47 -9.34
N GLU A 63 -8.75 -32.39 -10.59
CA GLU A 63 -8.06 -31.65 -11.66
C GLU A 63 -7.91 -30.17 -11.31
N VAL A 64 -8.93 -29.58 -10.67
CA VAL A 64 -8.89 -28.18 -10.21
C VAL A 64 -7.84 -28.00 -9.12
N ALA A 65 -7.74 -28.90 -8.14
CA ALA A 65 -6.75 -28.81 -7.09
C ALA A 65 -5.31 -28.92 -7.63
N GLU A 66 -5.05 -29.87 -8.54
CA GLU A 66 -3.75 -30.02 -9.20
C GLU A 66 -3.39 -28.76 -9.99
N TYR A 67 -4.32 -28.25 -10.77
CA TYR A 67 -4.15 -27.02 -11.54
C TYR A 67 -3.79 -25.80 -10.66
N LEU A 68 -4.49 -25.60 -9.53
CA LEU A 68 -4.20 -24.48 -8.61
C LEU A 68 -2.80 -24.58 -7.98
N VAL A 69 -2.33 -25.80 -7.71
CA VAL A 69 -0.96 -26.03 -7.23
C VAL A 69 0.07 -25.69 -8.30
N ASP A 70 -0.15 -26.08 -9.55
CA ASP A 70 0.76 -25.77 -10.64
C ASP A 70 0.83 -24.27 -10.90
N GLU A 71 -0.30 -23.55 -10.86
CA GLU A 71 -0.35 -22.10 -11.00
C GLU A 71 0.39 -21.39 -9.85
N ALA A 72 0.27 -21.91 -8.62
CA ALA A 72 1.02 -21.39 -7.48
C ALA A 72 2.54 -21.57 -7.67
N ASN A 73 2.98 -22.71 -8.23
CA ASN A 73 4.37 -22.96 -8.52
C ASN A 73 4.92 -22.00 -9.60
N ASP A 74 4.13 -21.66 -10.60
CA ASP A 74 4.49 -20.69 -11.63
C ASP A 74 4.64 -19.26 -11.06
N LEU A 75 3.78 -18.88 -10.11
CA LEU A 75 3.92 -17.61 -9.39
C LEU A 75 5.20 -17.57 -8.52
N ASP A 76 5.60 -18.69 -7.91
CA ASP A 76 6.87 -18.76 -7.20
C ASP A 76 8.07 -18.57 -8.16
N VAL A 77 8.03 -19.11 -9.37
CA VAL A 77 9.05 -18.86 -10.39
C VAL A 77 9.12 -17.39 -10.76
N LEU A 78 7.96 -16.72 -10.90
CA LEU A 78 7.92 -15.26 -11.12
C LEU A 78 8.47 -14.48 -9.92
N ALA A 79 8.18 -14.92 -8.69
CA ALA A 79 8.73 -14.32 -7.47
C ALA A 79 10.25 -14.45 -7.41
N ASP A 80 10.81 -15.59 -7.78
CA ASP A 80 12.25 -15.84 -7.76
C ASP A 80 12.99 -15.06 -8.86
N SER A 81 12.32 -14.74 -9.96
CA SER A 81 12.86 -13.93 -11.05
C SER A 81 12.66 -12.42 -10.88
N ALA A 82 11.91 -11.98 -9.85
CA ALA A 82 11.57 -10.59 -9.63
C ALA A 82 12.77 -9.79 -9.11
N GLU A 83 13.06 -8.66 -9.76
CA GLU A 83 14.15 -7.76 -9.35
C GLU A 83 13.87 -6.98 -8.05
N SER A 84 12.60 -6.89 -7.65
CA SER A 84 12.16 -6.20 -6.43
C SER A 84 11.65 -7.20 -5.39
N ALA A 85 12.18 -7.12 -4.17
CA ALA A 85 11.72 -7.94 -3.04
C ALA A 85 10.22 -7.76 -2.74
N MET A 86 9.65 -6.59 -3.02
CA MET A 86 8.23 -6.34 -2.81
C MET A 86 7.36 -6.99 -3.89
N VAL A 87 7.80 -6.97 -5.15
CA VAL A 87 7.14 -7.70 -6.24
C VAL A 87 7.20 -9.20 -5.96
N ALA A 88 8.36 -9.72 -5.56
CA ALA A 88 8.50 -11.11 -5.14
C ALA A 88 7.53 -11.49 -4.01
N ALA A 89 7.40 -10.65 -2.98
CA ALA A 89 6.48 -10.88 -1.88
C ALA A 89 5.01 -10.93 -2.34
N THR A 90 4.64 -10.08 -3.30
CA THR A 90 3.28 -10.08 -3.87
C THR A 90 2.98 -11.40 -4.58
N TYR A 91 3.89 -11.88 -5.44
CA TYR A 91 3.71 -13.16 -6.13
C TYR A 91 3.64 -14.34 -5.15
N ARG A 92 4.48 -14.37 -4.09
CA ARG A 92 4.41 -15.42 -3.07
C ARG A 92 3.10 -15.41 -2.29
N MET A 93 2.57 -14.24 -1.93
CA MET A 93 1.23 -14.17 -1.29
C MET A 93 0.13 -14.72 -2.21
N GLN A 94 0.21 -14.45 -3.51
CA GLN A 94 -0.73 -15.01 -4.48
C GLN A 94 -0.58 -16.54 -4.59
N ALA A 95 0.64 -17.06 -4.64
CA ALA A 95 0.91 -18.50 -4.66
C ALA A 95 0.36 -19.21 -3.40
N ASP A 96 0.57 -18.63 -2.22
CA ASP A 96 0.04 -19.17 -0.96
C ASP A 96 -1.49 -19.19 -0.95
N SER A 97 -2.14 -18.15 -1.50
CA SER A 97 -3.59 -18.11 -1.66
C SER A 97 -4.09 -19.25 -2.55
N LEU A 98 -3.45 -19.50 -3.70
CA LEU A 98 -3.83 -20.58 -4.60
C LEU A 98 -3.67 -21.98 -3.96
N ARG A 99 -2.58 -22.21 -3.21
CA ARG A 99 -2.39 -23.46 -2.47
C ARG A 99 -3.46 -23.70 -1.41
N SER A 100 -3.83 -22.65 -0.67
CA SER A 100 -4.92 -22.74 0.31
C SER A 100 -6.25 -23.11 -0.34
N GLN A 101 -6.47 -22.72 -1.59
CA GLN A 101 -7.67 -23.04 -2.36
C GLN A 101 -7.64 -24.49 -2.89
N ALA A 102 -6.48 -25.04 -3.23
CA ALA A 102 -6.33 -26.42 -3.68
C ALA A 102 -6.77 -27.44 -2.60
N ASP A 103 -6.65 -27.07 -1.30
CA ASP A 103 -7.11 -27.89 -0.18
C ASP A 103 -8.64 -27.96 -0.04
N SER A 104 -9.39 -27.21 -0.87
CA SER A 104 -10.85 -27.20 -0.81
C SER A 104 -11.45 -28.46 -1.47
N ASN A 105 -12.20 -29.25 -0.72
CA ASN A 105 -12.85 -30.46 -1.23
C ASN A 105 -14.10 -30.18 -2.07
N VAL A 106 -14.65 -28.94 -2.03
CA VAL A 106 -15.85 -28.54 -2.76
C VAL A 106 -15.55 -27.31 -3.59
N THR A 107 -14.99 -27.52 -4.77
CA THR A 107 -14.59 -26.46 -5.68
C THR A 107 -15.39 -26.59 -6.98
N ASP A 108 -15.92 -25.48 -7.47
CA ASP A 108 -16.58 -25.35 -8.77
C ASP A 108 -16.06 -24.10 -9.53
N PHE A 109 -16.47 -23.95 -10.77
CA PHE A 109 -16.03 -22.83 -11.59
C PHE A 109 -16.39 -21.46 -11.00
N GLN A 110 -17.49 -21.32 -10.27
CA GLN A 110 -17.86 -20.06 -9.62
C GLN A 110 -16.86 -19.71 -8.52
N ILE A 111 -16.43 -20.70 -7.74
CA ILE A 111 -15.38 -20.51 -6.71
C ILE A 111 -14.06 -20.12 -7.37
N ILE A 112 -13.66 -20.81 -8.44
CA ILE A 112 -12.44 -20.50 -9.21
C ILE A 112 -12.49 -19.04 -9.68
N ARG A 113 -13.57 -18.62 -10.32
CA ARG A 113 -13.75 -17.24 -10.79
C ARG A 113 -13.62 -16.21 -9.66
N LEU A 114 -14.30 -16.44 -8.51
CA LEU A 114 -14.19 -15.55 -7.36
C LEU A 114 -12.76 -15.45 -6.84
N ASN A 115 -12.01 -16.55 -6.87
CA ASN A 115 -10.62 -16.57 -6.46
C ASN A 115 -9.72 -15.75 -7.40
N TYR A 116 -9.93 -15.80 -8.70
CA TYR A 116 -9.24 -14.94 -9.67
C TYR A 116 -9.55 -13.46 -9.41
N GLU A 117 -10.81 -13.13 -9.13
CA GLU A 117 -11.21 -11.77 -8.77
C GLU A 117 -10.53 -11.29 -7.49
N VAL A 118 -10.42 -12.14 -6.46
CA VAL A 118 -9.69 -11.83 -5.20
C VAL A 118 -8.22 -11.52 -5.47
N ILE A 119 -7.55 -12.31 -6.29
CA ILE A 119 -6.13 -12.09 -6.64
C ILE A 119 -5.96 -10.72 -7.31
N GLU A 120 -6.82 -10.38 -8.26
CA GLU A 120 -6.79 -9.09 -8.93
C GLU A 120 -7.01 -7.94 -7.95
N LYS A 121 -8.02 -8.03 -7.08
CA LYS A 121 -8.32 -7.01 -6.07
C LYS A 121 -7.20 -6.85 -5.04
N ASN A 122 -6.58 -7.94 -4.61
CA ASN A 122 -5.42 -7.88 -3.71
C ASN A 122 -4.19 -7.26 -4.39
N THR A 123 -3.99 -7.54 -5.67
CA THR A 123 -2.94 -6.91 -6.47
C THR A 123 -3.17 -5.41 -6.57
N PHE A 124 -4.39 -4.97 -6.87
CA PHE A 124 -4.78 -3.57 -6.86
C PHE A 124 -4.48 -2.89 -5.52
N ARG A 125 -4.91 -3.49 -4.39
CA ARG A 125 -4.59 -2.95 -3.03
C ARG A 125 -3.09 -2.83 -2.79
N THR A 126 -2.32 -3.82 -3.23
CA THR A 126 -0.86 -3.78 -3.11
C THR A 126 -0.28 -2.59 -3.87
N VAL A 127 -0.74 -2.31 -5.07
CA VAL A 127 -0.29 -1.16 -5.87
C VAL A 127 -0.71 0.15 -5.20
N GLN A 128 -1.93 0.26 -4.66
CA GLN A 128 -2.36 1.42 -3.89
C GLN A 128 -1.45 1.68 -2.68
N ASN A 129 -1.12 0.64 -1.92
CA ASN A 129 -0.23 0.75 -0.78
C ASN A 129 1.20 1.18 -1.19
N LEU A 130 1.69 0.70 -2.33
CA LEU A 130 2.97 1.12 -2.89
C LEU A 130 2.97 2.57 -3.34
N PHE A 131 1.88 3.03 -3.94
CA PHE A 131 1.69 4.43 -4.31
C PHE A 131 1.81 5.34 -3.08
N LEU A 132 1.12 5.00 -2.00
CA LEU A 132 1.18 5.75 -0.74
C LEU A 132 2.55 5.62 -0.06
N LYS A 133 3.19 4.45 -0.14
CA LYS A 133 4.56 4.25 0.37
C LYS A 133 5.57 5.14 -0.36
N TYR A 134 5.44 5.32 -1.67
CA TYR A 134 6.28 6.24 -2.43
C TYR A 134 6.18 7.67 -1.88
N TYR A 135 4.97 8.17 -1.60
CA TYR A 135 4.78 9.50 -1.02
C TYR A 135 5.25 9.61 0.43
N SER A 136 5.10 8.55 1.23
CA SER A 136 5.68 8.50 2.57
C SER A 136 7.21 8.57 2.54
N ALA A 137 7.84 7.90 1.57
CA ALA A 137 9.29 7.96 1.38
C ALA A 137 9.76 9.37 0.94
N LEU A 138 8.99 10.05 0.08
CA LEU A 138 9.25 11.45 -0.29
C LEU A 138 9.18 12.40 0.93
N ALA A 139 8.16 12.24 1.78
CA ALA A 139 8.04 13.01 3.01
C ALA A 139 9.22 12.72 3.96
N SER A 140 9.56 11.45 4.15
CA SER A 140 10.69 11.02 4.98
C SER A 140 12.02 11.57 4.47
N LYS A 141 12.25 11.63 3.16
CA LYS A 141 13.44 12.25 2.57
C LYS A 141 13.55 13.73 2.98
N THR A 142 12.46 14.49 2.88
CA THR A 142 12.43 15.91 3.28
C THR A 142 12.84 16.09 4.75
N GLY A 143 12.30 15.27 5.65
CA GLY A 143 12.69 15.28 7.05
C GLY A 143 14.15 14.88 7.29
N ALA A 144 14.63 13.85 6.58
CA ALA A 144 16.02 13.38 6.68
C ALA A 144 17.02 14.44 6.16
N GLU A 145 16.72 15.14 5.08
CA GLU A 145 17.53 16.25 4.55
C GLU A 145 17.66 17.38 5.57
N ALA A 146 16.54 17.80 6.16
CA ALA A 146 16.54 18.86 7.20
C ALA A 146 17.34 18.44 8.43
N ASN A 147 17.19 17.20 8.89
CA ASN A 147 17.91 16.66 10.03
C ASN A 147 19.41 16.55 9.76
N ALA A 148 19.83 16.06 8.60
CA ALA A 148 21.23 15.99 8.22
C ALA A 148 21.87 17.38 8.14
N ALA A 149 21.19 18.37 7.57
CA ALA A 149 21.66 19.75 7.50
C ALA A 149 21.80 20.39 8.91
N TYR A 150 20.85 20.14 9.81
CA TYR A 150 20.95 20.57 11.21
C TYR A 150 22.15 19.94 11.92
N LEU A 151 22.31 18.60 11.81
CA LEU A 151 23.38 17.89 12.49
C LEU A 151 24.77 18.20 11.92
N GLU A 152 24.88 18.55 10.64
CA GLU A 152 26.13 19.07 10.08
C GLU A 152 26.56 20.39 10.74
N ARG A 153 25.62 21.30 10.98
CA ARG A 153 25.89 22.54 11.70
C ARG A 153 26.22 22.30 13.17
N ALA A 154 25.52 21.36 13.81
CA ALA A 154 25.78 20.98 15.21
C ALA A 154 27.18 20.36 15.35
N TYR A 155 27.61 19.49 14.43
CA TYR A 155 28.96 18.94 14.39
C TYR A 155 30.02 20.05 14.19
N GLY A 156 29.83 20.95 13.23
CA GLY A 156 30.72 22.07 13.01
C GLY A 156 30.83 22.96 14.25
N SER A 157 29.74 23.21 14.98
CA SER A 157 29.74 23.93 16.26
C SER A 157 30.52 23.20 17.35
N ALA A 158 30.35 21.84 17.46
CA ALA A 158 31.11 21.04 18.43
C ALA A 158 32.61 21.10 18.17
N VAL A 159 33.03 21.01 16.92
CA VAL A 159 34.44 21.13 16.49
C VAL A 159 34.99 22.52 16.88
N ASN A 160 34.27 23.61 16.58
CA ASN A 160 34.67 24.95 16.90
C ASN A 160 34.80 25.18 18.42
N ARG A 161 33.84 24.70 19.21
CA ARG A 161 33.89 24.75 20.67
C ARG A 161 35.06 23.97 21.26
N LYS A 162 35.36 22.78 20.69
CA LYS A 162 36.55 22.00 21.07
C LYS A 162 37.84 22.79 20.84
N ASN A 163 37.98 23.45 19.69
CA ASN A 163 39.17 24.21 19.31
C ASN A 163 39.46 25.40 20.29
N VAL A 164 38.43 25.91 20.95
CA VAL A 164 38.54 26.96 21.97
C VAL A 164 38.45 26.41 23.40
N GLY A 165 38.51 25.08 23.58
CA GLY A 165 38.51 24.45 24.91
C GLY A 165 37.15 24.39 25.59
N MET A 166 36.04 24.61 24.87
CA MET A 166 34.67 24.64 25.41
C MET A 166 33.86 23.36 25.15
N ALA A 167 34.49 22.36 24.54
CA ALA A 167 33.91 21.02 24.32
C ALA A 167 35.02 19.95 24.36
N THR A 168 34.66 18.75 24.66
CA THR A 168 35.55 17.57 24.70
C THR A 168 35.65 16.87 23.34
N GLU A 169 36.65 15.96 23.20
CA GLU A 169 36.73 15.06 22.07
C GLU A 169 35.46 14.17 21.94
N LEU A 170 34.93 13.73 23.08
CA LEU A 170 33.72 12.93 23.15
C LEU A 170 32.51 13.68 22.56
N ASP A 171 32.38 15.00 22.87
CA ASP A 171 31.30 15.83 22.32
C ASP A 171 31.36 15.88 20.78
N VAL A 172 32.57 16.00 20.23
CA VAL A 172 32.78 16.00 18.76
C VAL A 172 32.45 14.64 18.13
N LEU A 173 32.92 13.55 18.76
CA LEU A 173 32.64 12.21 18.27
C LEU A 173 31.15 11.89 18.31
N THR A 174 30.45 12.27 19.38
CA THR A 174 28.97 12.09 19.47
C THR A 174 28.23 12.88 18.39
N ALA A 175 28.63 14.13 18.14
CA ALA A 175 28.04 14.94 17.09
C ALA A 175 28.35 14.37 15.69
N GLN A 176 29.52 13.80 15.47
CA GLN A 176 29.89 13.12 14.24
C GLN A 176 29.04 11.86 14.02
N GLU A 177 28.89 11.02 15.05
CA GLU A 177 28.06 9.80 14.98
C GLU A 177 26.60 10.14 14.62
N ALA A 178 26.04 11.17 15.24
CA ALA A 178 24.70 11.65 14.93
C ALA A 178 24.57 12.10 13.47
N LEU A 179 25.57 12.84 12.94
CA LEU A 179 25.58 13.26 11.54
C LEU A 179 25.66 12.07 10.58
N GLU A 180 26.55 11.11 10.83
CA GLU A 180 26.68 9.92 9.97
C GLU A 180 25.40 9.07 9.99
N SER A 181 24.74 8.94 11.14
CA SER A 181 23.42 8.28 11.26
C SER A 181 22.35 8.99 10.43
N ALA A 182 22.31 10.34 10.48
CA ALA A 182 21.34 11.11 9.67
C ALA A 182 21.60 11.00 8.16
N ARG A 183 22.88 10.97 7.75
CA ARG A 183 23.25 10.73 6.34
C ARG A 183 22.83 9.33 5.87
N ALA A 184 23.02 8.31 6.71
CA ALA A 184 22.56 6.95 6.42
C ALA A 184 21.02 6.90 6.27
N ALA A 185 20.27 7.59 7.12
CA ALA A 185 18.81 7.69 7.01
C ALA A 185 18.36 8.36 5.69
N LEU A 186 19.08 9.39 5.24
CA LEU A 186 18.82 10.04 3.95
C LEU A 186 19.02 9.07 2.78
N ILE A 187 20.12 8.32 2.76
CA ILE A 187 20.40 7.31 1.74
C ILE A 187 19.29 6.23 1.72
N THR A 188 18.84 5.81 2.90
CA THR A 188 17.73 4.84 3.02
C THR A 188 16.44 5.41 2.42
N ALA A 189 16.08 6.65 2.73
CA ALA A 189 14.89 7.29 2.18
C ALA A 189 14.96 7.43 0.65
N GLU A 190 16.13 7.76 0.08
CA GLU A 190 16.34 7.80 -1.37
C GLU A 190 16.20 6.42 -2.03
N SER A 191 16.72 5.38 -1.40
CA SER A 191 16.57 4.00 -1.85
C SER A 191 15.10 3.55 -1.81
N ASP A 192 14.36 3.91 -0.76
CA ASP A 192 12.94 3.58 -0.61
C ASP A 192 12.07 4.26 -1.67
N ILE A 193 12.38 5.50 -2.05
CA ILE A 193 11.72 6.21 -3.15
C ILE A 193 11.93 5.44 -4.46
N GLN A 194 13.19 5.10 -4.78
CA GLN A 194 13.52 4.40 -6.01
C GLN A 194 12.87 3.01 -6.07
N THR A 195 12.95 2.26 -4.99
CA THR A 195 12.35 0.91 -4.88
C THR A 195 10.83 0.97 -5.05
N SER A 196 10.16 1.90 -4.35
CA SER A 196 8.70 2.05 -4.45
C SER A 196 8.28 2.46 -5.86
N ARG A 197 9.00 3.40 -6.48
CA ARG A 197 8.76 3.84 -7.86
C ARG A 197 8.88 2.69 -8.85
N THR A 198 10.00 1.95 -8.81
CA THR A 198 10.24 0.81 -9.71
C THR A 198 9.18 -0.27 -9.54
N SER A 199 8.81 -0.58 -8.29
CA SER A 199 7.78 -1.57 -8.01
C SER A 199 6.41 -1.16 -8.56
N LEU A 200 6.03 0.12 -8.41
CA LEU A 200 4.81 0.67 -8.99
C LEU A 200 4.78 0.52 -10.51
N GLN A 201 5.86 0.91 -11.17
CA GLN A 201 5.98 0.85 -12.63
C GLN A 201 5.80 -0.58 -13.13
N VAL A 202 6.50 -1.54 -12.53
CA VAL A 202 6.43 -2.96 -12.94
C VAL A 202 5.04 -3.53 -12.70
N LEU A 203 4.40 -3.24 -11.55
CA LEU A 203 3.07 -3.76 -11.23
C LEU A 203 1.96 -3.14 -12.09
N CYS A 204 2.17 -1.93 -12.61
CA CYS A 204 1.26 -1.28 -13.57
C CYS A 204 1.62 -1.58 -15.03
N GLY A 205 2.55 -2.51 -15.30
CA GLY A 205 2.89 -2.99 -16.65
C GLY A 205 3.92 -2.14 -17.39
N TRP A 206 4.56 -1.16 -16.75
CA TRP A 206 5.67 -0.41 -17.37
C TRP A 206 7.02 -1.10 -17.19
N ALA A 207 7.99 -0.69 -18.01
CA ALA A 207 9.37 -1.10 -17.83
C ALA A 207 9.92 -0.53 -16.49
N TYR A 208 10.81 -1.28 -15.84
CA TYR A 208 11.39 -0.92 -14.53
C TYR A 208 12.14 0.43 -14.53
N ASP A 209 12.63 0.86 -15.67
CA ASP A 209 13.35 2.11 -15.92
C ASP A 209 12.50 3.21 -16.56
N SER A 210 11.18 3.02 -16.62
CA SER A 210 10.23 4.01 -17.14
C SER A 210 10.38 5.34 -16.41
N GLN A 211 10.16 6.43 -17.14
CA GLN A 211 10.13 7.78 -16.60
C GLN A 211 8.69 8.28 -16.39
N ALA A 212 7.73 7.37 -16.18
CA ALA A 212 6.35 7.73 -15.92
C ALA A 212 6.25 8.69 -14.71
N GLU A 213 5.43 9.70 -14.82
CA GLU A 213 5.10 10.62 -13.75
C GLU A 213 4.13 9.93 -12.78
N ILE A 214 4.34 10.12 -11.47
CA ILE A 214 3.43 9.62 -10.44
C ILE A 214 2.57 10.80 -9.98
N GLY A 215 1.27 10.70 -10.22
CA GLY A 215 0.26 11.71 -9.89
C GLY A 215 0.11 11.93 -8.38
N PRO A 216 -0.56 12.98 -7.93
CA PRO A 216 -0.65 13.35 -6.53
C PRO A 216 -1.45 12.34 -5.69
N VAL A 217 -1.21 12.37 -4.37
CA VAL A 217 -2.05 11.64 -3.40
C VAL A 217 -3.48 12.19 -3.50
N PRO A 218 -4.52 11.32 -3.55
CA PRO A 218 -5.90 11.76 -3.65
C PRO A 218 -6.32 12.61 -2.44
N ASP A 219 -7.15 13.61 -2.69
CA ASP A 219 -7.68 14.44 -1.61
C ASP A 219 -8.68 13.66 -0.75
N THR A 220 -8.52 13.74 0.57
CA THR A 220 -9.35 13.04 1.54
C THR A 220 -9.69 13.98 2.70
N ASP A 221 -10.96 14.36 2.79
CA ASP A 221 -11.45 15.18 3.90
C ASP A 221 -11.71 14.31 5.14
N PRO A 222 -11.03 14.56 6.28
CA PRO A 222 -11.29 13.84 7.54
C PRO A 222 -12.74 13.94 8.02
N ALA A 223 -13.48 14.98 7.62
CA ALA A 223 -14.87 15.19 8.03
C ALA A 223 -15.82 14.09 7.50
N VAL A 224 -15.46 13.44 6.39
CA VAL A 224 -16.28 12.34 5.83
C VAL A 224 -16.39 11.14 6.79
N ILE A 225 -15.42 10.96 7.71
CA ILE A 225 -15.43 9.84 8.66
C ILE A 225 -16.66 9.89 9.57
N ALA A 226 -17.06 11.10 10.01
CA ALA A 226 -18.20 11.29 10.90
C ALA A 226 -19.57 10.97 10.22
N ALA A 227 -19.59 10.93 8.89
CA ALA A 227 -20.81 10.66 8.11
C ALA A 227 -20.91 9.19 7.65
N ILE A 228 -19.96 8.33 7.99
CA ILE A 228 -19.93 6.93 7.58
C ILE A 228 -21.14 6.16 8.20
N PRO A 229 -22.00 5.55 7.38
CA PRO A 229 -23.14 4.77 7.87
C PRO A 229 -22.69 3.33 8.17
N TYR A 230 -21.95 3.13 9.24
CA TYR A 230 -21.25 1.88 9.57
C TYR A 230 -22.11 0.61 9.40
N ASP A 231 -23.35 0.60 9.90
CA ASP A 231 -24.20 -0.60 9.83
C ASP A 231 -24.65 -0.92 8.40
N THR A 232 -24.89 0.13 7.59
CA THR A 232 -25.23 -0.01 6.17
C THR A 232 -24.03 -0.53 5.40
N ASP A 233 -22.85 0.03 5.65
CA ASP A 233 -21.61 -0.36 5.00
C ASP A 233 -21.19 -1.79 5.40
N LEU A 234 -21.40 -2.18 6.66
CA LEU A 234 -21.16 -3.56 7.11
C LEU A 234 -22.05 -4.56 6.37
N ALA A 235 -23.35 -4.25 6.23
CA ALA A 235 -24.27 -5.12 5.50
C ALA A 235 -23.89 -5.25 4.02
N ALA A 236 -23.51 -4.13 3.38
CA ALA A 236 -23.03 -4.12 1.99
C ALA A 236 -21.72 -4.92 1.84
N ALA A 237 -20.79 -4.72 2.77
CA ALA A 237 -19.51 -5.41 2.80
C ALA A 237 -19.66 -6.95 2.96
N GLN A 238 -20.55 -7.40 3.84
CA GLN A 238 -20.84 -8.83 4.00
C GLN A 238 -21.41 -9.44 2.70
N ALA A 239 -22.35 -8.75 2.06
CA ALA A 239 -22.92 -9.22 0.79
C ALA A 239 -21.89 -9.22 -0.37
N ALA A 240 -20.90 -8.33 -0.33
CA ALA A 240 -19.84 -8.24 -1.34
C ALA A 240 -18.66 -9.17 -1.03
N SER A 241 -18.53 -9.69 0.20
CA SER A 241 -17.36 -10.45 0.64
C SER A 241 -17.11 -11.69 -0.22
N TYR A 242 -15.93 -11.75 -0.81
CA TYR A 242 -15.51 -12.91 -1.61
C TYR A 242 -15.44 -14.18 -0.78
N THR A 243 -14.90 -14.12 0.44
CA THR A 243 -14.81 -15.27 1.35
C THR A 243 -16.19 -15.81 1.69
N LEU A 244 -17.12 -14.95 2.13
CA LEU A 244 -18.46 -15.40 2.50
C LEU A 244 -19.24 -15.95 1.30
N ARG A 245 -19.10 -15.34 0.12
CA ARG A 245 -19.71 -15.84 -1.11
C ARG A 245 -19.16 -17.22 -1.51
N ILE A 246 -17.85 -17.44 -1.36
CA ILE A 246 -17.24 -18.75 -1.60
C ILE A 246 -17.79 -19.80 -0.62
N ASP A 247 -17.90 -19.46 0.66
CA ASP A 247 -18.43 -20.37 1.67
C ASP A 247 -19.92 -20.67 1.46
N GLU A 248 -20.70 -19.68 1.04
CA GLU A 248 -22.10 -19.89 0.65
C GLU A 248 -22.22 -20.86 -0.54
N ILE A 249 -21.37 -20.73 -1.57
CA ILE A 249 -21.35 -21.64 -2.71
C ILE A 249 -20.95 -23.05 -2.28
N LYS A 250 -19.90 -23.19 -1.45
CA LYS A 250 -19.49 -24.49 -0.89
C LYS A 250 -20.61 -25.14 -0.10
N LEU A 251 -21.31 -24.37 0.73
CA LEU A 251 -22.44 -24.85 1.51
C LEU A 251 -23.61 -25.30 0.60
N GLN A 252 -23.91 -24.52 -0.45
CA GLN A 252 -24.95 -24.88 -1.42
C GLN A 252 -24.59 -26.18 -2.15
N ASN A 253 -23.35 -26.33 -2.59
CA ASN A 253 -22.86 -27.54 -3.25
C ASN A 253 -22.87 -28.74 -2.29
N ALA A 254 -22.49 -28.55 -1.02
CA ALA A 254 -22.55 -29.61 -0.01
C ALA A 254 -23.99 -30.07 0.22
N ARG A 255 -24.95 -29.13 0.33
CA ARG A 255 -26.37 -29.48 0.50
C ARG A 255 -26.94 -30.27 -0.68
N LYS A 256 -26.42 -30.05 -1.88
CA LYS A 256 -26.87 -30.72 -3.08
C LYS A 256 -26.21 -32.09 -3.27
N ASP A 257 -24.89 -32.15 -3.17
CA ASP A 257 -24.10 -33.29 -3.63
C ASP A 257 -23.31 -34.00 -2.52
N TYR A 258 -23.09 -33.31 -1.35
CA TYR A 258 -22.20 -33.78 -0.28
C TYR A 258 -22.82 -33.61 1.13
N PRO A 259 -23.94 -34.27 1.45
CA PRO A 259 -24.69 -34.01 2.70
C PRO A 259 -23.87 -34.23 3.98
N GLY A 260 -22.82 -35.04 3.94
CA GLY A 260 -21.91 -35.27 5.07
C GLY A 260 -21.01 -34.06 5.42
N LEU A 261 -20.91 -33.07 4.53
CA LEU A 261 -20.11 -31.87 4.72
C LEU A 261 -20.94 -30.64 5.11
N VAL A 262 -22.27 -30.73 5.16
CA VAL A 262 -23.15 -29.59 5.41
C VAL A 262 -22.86 -28.93 6.76
N GLU A 263 -22.78 -29.71 7.82
CA GLU A 263 -22.50 -29.17 9.17
C GLU A 263 -21.14 -28.44 9.24
N GLN A 264 -20.15 -28.99 8.56
CA GLN A 264 -18.82 -28.37 8.47
C GLN A 264 -18.88 -27.00 7.80
N TYR A 265 -19.53 -26.90 6.63
CA TYR A 265 -19.62 -25.62 5.90
C TYR A 265 -20.57 -24.63 6.53
N GLU A 266 -21.63 -25.07 7.24
CA GLU A 266 -22.47 -24.16 8.04
C GLU A 266 -21.64 -23.53 9.16
N LYS A 267 -20.83 -24.31 9.86
CA LYS A 267 -19.93 -23.80 10.89
C LYS A 267 -18.86 -22.87 10.30
N GLN A 268 -18.24 -23.24 9.18
CA GLN A 268 -17.26 -22.40 8.48
C GLN A 268 -17.84 -21.04 8.12
N LEU A 269 -18.99 -21.00 7.46
CA LEU A 269 -19.66 -19.76 7.09
C LEU A 269 -20.00 -18.89 8.31
N SER A 270 -20.43 -19.53 9.41
CA SER A 270 -20.69 -18.82 10.67
C SER A 270 -19.43 -18.19 11.27
N ASP A 271 -18.35 -18.96 11.36
CA ASP A 271 -17.08 -18.51 11.93
C ASP A 271 -16.45 -17.40 11.07
N ASP A 272 -16.49 -17.55 9.73
CA ASP A 272 -15.95 -16.54 8.80
C ASP A 272 -16.82 -15.28 8.78
N THR A 273 -18.13 -15.38 8.98
CA THR A 273 -19.00 -14.22 9.14
C THR A 273 -18.62 -13.40 10.37
N GLU A 274 -18.37 -14.04 11.51
CA GLU A 274 -17.95 -13.32 12.73
C GLU A 274 -16.53 -12.75 12.58
N THR A 275 -15.61 -13.49 11.97
CA THR A 275 -14.26 -13.02 11.66
C THR A 275 -14.30 -11.80 10.73
N PHE A 276 -15.16 -11.83 9.71
CA PHE A 276 -15.38 -10.69 8.80
C PHE A 276 -15.87 -9.44 9.56
N LYS A 277 -16.84 -9.57 10.45
CA LYS A 277 -17.34 -8.45 11.26
C LYS A 277 -16.24 -7.83 12.12
N VAL A 278 -15.39 -8.67 12.74
CA VAL A 278 -14.24 -8.19 13.54
C VAL A 278 -13.25 -7.44 12.66
N SER A 279 -12.92 -7.98 11.50
CA SER A 279 -11.97 -7.37 10.55
C SER A 279 -12.51 -6.06 9.97
N PHE A 280 -13.81 -6.02 9.62
CA PHE A 280 -14.48 -4.80 9.17
C PHE A 280 -14.49 -3.71 10.26
N ARG A 281 -14.76 -4.09 11.50
CA ARG A 281 -14.69 -3.18 12.64
C ARG A 281 -13.28 -2.63 12.81
N ALA A 282 -12.25 -3.47 12.70
CA ALA A 282 -10.87 -3.05 12.79
C ALA A 282 -10.48 -2.05 11.68
N ALA A 283 -10.97 -2.24 10.46
CA ALA A 283 -10.77 -1.30 9.35
C ALA A 283 -11.43 0.06 9.63
N TYR A 284 -12.65 0.06 10.16
CA TYR A 284 -13.32 1.31 10.58
C TYR A 284 -12.56 2.02 11.70
N ASP A 285 -12.19 1.30 12.76
CA ASP A 285 -11.46 1.88 13.89
C ASP A 285 -10.08 2.41 13.47
N ALA A 286 -9.40 1.72 12.51
CA ALA A 286 -8.15 2.20 11.91
C ALA A 286 -8.35 3.53 11.16
N LEU A 287 -9.45 3.67 10.41
CA LEU A 287 -9.77 4.92 9.71
C LEU A 287 -10.06 6.07 10.71
N VAL A 288 -10.83 5.82 11.76
CA VAL A 288 -11.11 6.82 12.81
C VAL A 288 -9.80 7.26 13.47
N ASN A 289 -8.94 6.30 13.85
CA ASN A 289 -7.65 6.59 14.48
C ASN A 289 -6.71 7.37 13.55
N ALA A 290 -6.67 7.03 12.27
CA ALA A 290 -5.88 7.76 11.28
C ALA A 290 -6.38 9.22 11.10
N GLY A 291 -7.69 9.43 11.12
CA GLY A 291 -8.28 10.78 11.10
C GLY A 291 -7.87 11.61 12.31
N LEU A 292 -7.92 11.04 13.51
CA LEU A 292 -7.46 11.70 14.75
C LEU A 292 -5.96 11.99 14.72
N ALA A 293 -5.15 11.03 14.25
CA ALA A 293 -3.71 11.21 14.14
C ALA A 293 -3.34 12.36 13.18
N TYR A 294 -4.02 12.45 12.05
CA TYR A 294 -3.83 13.56 11.12
C TYR A 294 -4.22 14.92 11.75
N GLN A 295 -5.39 15.00 12.41
CA GLN A 295 -5.83 16.22 13.07
C GLN A 295 -4.84 16.68 14.14
N ASN A 296 -4.29 15.76 14.94
CA ASN A 296 -3.26 16.06 15.92
C ASN A 296 -1.97 16.58 15.26
N ALA A 297 -1.50 15.92 14.19
CA ALA A 297 -0.30 16.34 13.47
C ALA A 297 -0.46 17.75 12.85
N VAL A 298 -1.63 18.07 12.30
CA VAL A 298 -1.96 19.44 11.82
C VAL A 298 -1.88 20.46 12.96
N ALA A 299 -2.43 20.14 14.13
CA ALA A 299 -2.41 21.03 15.29
C ALA A 299 -0.99 21.26 15.80
N ASP A 300 -0.17 20.21 15.91
CA ASP A 300 1.22 20.29 16.38
C ASP A 300 2.08 21.11 15.40
N HIS A 301 1.94 20.90 14.10
CA HIS A 301 2.62 21.70 13.08
C HIS A 301 2.19 23.17 13.15
N ALA A 302 0.89 23.46 13.25
CA ALA A 302 0.37 24.82 13.35
C ALA A 302 0.89 25.56 14.60
N LEU A 303 0.97 24.88 15.75
CA LEU A 303 1.56 25.43 16.97
C LEU A 303 3.04 25.77 16.78
N LYS A 304 3.80 24.89 16.14
CA LYS A 304 5.22 25.14 15.87
C LYS A 304 5.44 26.29 14.90
N VAL A 305 4.61 26.42 13.87
CA VAL A 305 4.64 27.57 12.95
C VAL A 305 4.45 28.88 13.73
N GLN A 306 3.53 28.91 14.68
CA GLN A 306 3.34 30.11 15.55
C GLN A 306 4.54 30.38 16.44
N ASP A 307 5.14 29.34 17.05
CA ASP A 307 6.32 29.45 17.91
C ASP A 307 7.56 29.94 17.14
N MET A 308 7.70 29.56 15.87
CA MET A 308 8.81 30.00 15.03
C MET A 308 8.90 31.52 14.91
N ALA A 309 7.80 32.27 14.90
CA ALA A 309 7.83 33.73 14.87
C ALA A 309 8.50 34.35 16.11
N ALA A 310 8.36 33.72 17.28
CA ALA A 310 9.06 34.12 18.50
C ALA A 310 10.53 33.70 18.45
N THR A 311 10.81 32.51 17.93
CA THR A 311 12.16 31.95 17.76
C THR A 311 12.99 32.81 16.80
N ASP A 312 12.41 33.27 15.68
CA ASP A 312 13.04 34.18 14.73
C ASP A 312 13.46 35.50 15.40
N ARG A 313 12.57 36.09 16.19
CA ARG A 313 12.88 37.35 16.95
C ARG A 313 14.00 37.13 17.95
N ARG A 314 13.98 36.01 18.67
CA ARG A 314 15.04 35.70 19.66
C ARG A 314 16.39 35.54 18.97
N PHE A 315 16.41 34.90 17.80
CA PHE A 315 17.62 34.74 17.00
C PHE A 315 18.14 36.09 16.47
N GLN A 316 17.24 36.93 15.91
CA GLN A 316 17.61 38.29 15.46
C GLN A 316 18.16 39.18 16.54
N LEU A 317 17.70 39.03 17.79
CA LEU A 317 18.18 39.73 18.96
C LEU A 317 19.45 39.09 19.58
N GLY A 318 19.97 38.01 19.01
CA GLY A 318 21.15 37.31 19.51
C GLY A 318 20.91 36.57 20.85
N LEU A 319 19.64 36.27 21.19
CA LEU A 319 19.25 35.60 22.43
C LEU A 319 19.34 34.05 22.33
N ILE A 320 19.47 33.53 21.17
CA ILE A 320 19.71 32.11 20.91
C ILE A 320 20.83 31.94 19.88
N SER A 321 21.54 30.82 19.98
CA SER A 321 22.63 30.47 19.05
C SER A 321 22.11 30.07 17.69
N ALA A 322 22.99 30.08 16.65
CA ALA A 322 22.65 29.59 15.33
C ALA A 322 22.26 28.08 15.31
N VAL A 323 22.90 27.28 16.18
CA VAL A 323 22.56 25.85 16.30
C VAL A 323 21.17 25.64 16.90
N GLU A 324 20.81 26.41 17.95
CA GLU A 324 19.46 26.36 18.55
C GLU A 324 18.40 26.80 17.53
N TYR A 325 18.66 27.83 16.76
CA TYR A 325 17.77 28.31 15.71
C TYR A 325 17.58 27.28 14.61
N GLU A 326 18.66 26.66 14.11
CA GLU A 326 18.57 25.59 13.11
C GLU A 326 17.90 24.33 13.68
N GLY A 327 18.07 24.02 14.95
CA GLY A 327 17.33 22.96 15.64
C GLY A 327 15.81 23.21 15.65
N ALA A 328 15.38 24.44 15.92
CA ALA A 328 13.96 24.80 15.86
C ALA A 328 13.39 24.71 14.44
N LYS A 329 14.16 25.06 13.41
CA LYS A 329 13.76 24.89 11.99
C LYS A 329 13.68 23.43 11.61
N ASN A 330 14.64 22.62 12.03
CA ASN A 330 14.57 21.18 11.82
C ASN A 330 13.33 20.59 12.47
N GLU A 331 13.01 20.96 13.71
CA GLU A 331 11.79 20.51 14.39
C GLU A 331 10.51 20.90 13.62
N LEU A 332 10.45 22.10 13.06
CA LEU A 332 9.33 22.52 12.22
C LEU A 332 9.18 21.59 10.99
N VAL A 333 10.28 21.29 10.28
CA VAL A 333 10.26 20.38 9.13
C VAL A 333 9.89 18.96 9.55
N GLN A 334 10.32 18.49 10.73
CA GLN A 334 9.91 17.18 11.24
C GLN A 334 8.38 17.13 11.50
N LEU A 335 7.79 18.19 12.04
CA LEU A 335 6.33 18.26 12.26
C LEU A 335 5.56 18.38 10.93
N GLU A 336 6.06 19.13 9.95
CA GLU A 336 5.50 19.14 8.60
C GLU A 336 5.55 17.75 7.95
N THR A 337 6.67 17.04 8.11
CA THR A 337 6.83 15.66 7.63
C THR A 337 5.85 14.70 8.32
N ALA A 338 5.66 14.86 9.63
CA ALA A 338 4.70 14.08 10.42
C ALA A 338 3.25 14.35 9.96
N GLU A 339 2.89 15.59 9.68
CA GLU A 339 1.59 15.96 9.13
C GLU A 339 1.35 15.29 7.77
N ARG A 340 2.31 15.39 6.83
CA ARG A 340 2.22 14.74 5.51
C ARG A 340 2.11 13.23 5.62
N THR A 341 2.90 12.61 6.50
CA THR A 341 2.86 11.16 6.72
C THR A 341 1.54 10.72 7.34
N SER A 342 1.01 11.49 8.29
CA SER A 342 -0.29 11.23 8.90
C SER A 342 -1.44 11.38 7.90
N TYR A 343 -1.36 12.35 6.99
CA TYR A 343 -2.31 12.48 5.88
C TYR A 343 -2.29 11.27 4.96
N ILE A 344 -1.10 10.81 4.57
CA ILE A 344 -0.94 9.59 3.76
C ILE A 344 -1.53 8.38 4.51
N GLY A 345 -1.33 8.31 5.83
CA GLY A 345 -1.93 7.30 6.69
C GLY A 345 -3.47 7.32 6.67
N LEU A 346 -4.05 8.54 6.69
CA LEU A 346 -5.50 8.72 6.55
C LEU A 346 -6.01 8.22 5.19
N VAL A 347 -5.35 8.59 4.10
CA VAL A 347 -5.70 8.12 2.75
C VAL A 347 -5.60 6.60 2.66
N SER A 348 -4.55 6.00 3.24
CA SER A 348 -4.37 4.54 3.29
C SER A 348 -5.48 3.84 4.06
N ALA A 349 -5.83 4.35 5.23
CA ALA A 349 -6.91 3.80 6.06
C ALA A 349 -8.28 3.95 5.38
N LYS A 350 -8.53 5.08 4.69
CA LYS A 350 -9.75 5.27 3.88
C LYS A 350 -9.83 4.29 2.73
N ALA A 351 -8.75 4.10 1.98
CA ALA A 351 -8.68 3.12 0.90
C ALA A 351 -8.89 1.69 1.39
N ALA A 352 -8.34 1.34 2.57
CA ALA A 352 -8.56 0.04 3.20
C ALA A 352 -10.01 -0.16 3.63
N TYR A 353 -10.65 0.88 4.21
CA TYR A 353 -12.06 0.84 4.55
C TYR A 353 -12.96 0.69 3.31
N ASP A 354 -12.69 1.46 2.25
CA ASP A 354 -13.43 1.38 1.00
C ASP A 354 -13.28 0.00 0.32
N ALA A 355 -12.11 -0.61 0.42
CA ALA A 355 -11.89 -1.97 -0.02
C ALA A 355 -12.70 -2.97 0.83
N ALA A 356 -12.74 -2.78 2.15
CA ALA A 356 -13.54 -3.59 3.06
C ALA A 356 -15.04 -3.52 2.74
N VAL A 357 -15.57 -2.32 2.43
CA VAL A 357 -16.97 -2.15 1.98
C VAL A 357 -17.25 -2.89 0.67
N ARG A 358 -16.25 -3.03 -0.20
CA ARG A 358 -16.31 -3.83 -1.44
C ARG A 358 -16.03 -5.33 -1.24
N GLY A 359 -15.96 -5.78 0.03
CA GLY A 359 -15.77 -7.19 0.39
C GLY A 359 -14.33 -7.69 0.33
N ILE A 360 -13.36 -6.79 0.26
CA ILE A 360 -11.93 -7.08 0.19
C ILE A 360 -11.29 -6.80 1.57
N LEU A 361 -11.17 -7.83 2.39
CA LEU A 361 -10.59 -7.78 3.73
C LEU A 361 -9.39 -8.72 3.85
#